data_72023c38edc9496377d42b62b893dcb2
#
_entry.id   72023c38edc9496377d42b62b893dcb2
#
_cell.length_a   1.000
_cell.length_b   1.000
_cell.length_c   1.000
_cell.angle_alpha   90.00
_cell.angle_beta   90.00
_cell.angle_gamma   90.00
#
_symmetry.space_group_name_H-M   'P 1'
#
loop_
_entity.id
_entity.type
_entity.pdbx_description
1 polymer ?
#
loop_
_entity_poly.entity_id
_entity_poly.type
_entity_poly.pdbx_seq_one_letter_code
_entity_poly.pdbx_strand_id
1 'polypeptide(L)'
;MRQAFADAQAALPFVVAQGRNIETAIYEARYPEYSYRDLMPVVTEGNQWAIGTQFYSMQLAGEAKFLSGAANDMPFNNVSWGEGSHDYAMIGSGWEWNLEEVNQASLYGRNLNDLKAMSASRSTERLLYDIATTGSTEKNWRGFVNQSNVQTITAAATGTGSSTLFANKTPQQILIDLNGLLKLVPQSSNNVELADTLALPLEVMDYIATVFVGTEANSPTILERFRTSNVYTARTGRPLSITTADSLSRAGAGGGGRIVAYRKALDVIRFHLPMPRMVLPVHQKTIMGFETGIIARTGGVEVRLPGAMAYMDGVSEPA
;
A
#
# COMPACT_ATOMS: atom_id res chain seq x y z
N MET A 1 -37.92 51.00 32.14
CA MET A 1 -36.50 50.97 31.72
C MET A 1 -35.80 49.62 31.91
N ARG A 2 -35.99 48.86 33.03
CA ARG A 2 -35.33 47.56 33.21
C ARG A 2 -35.77 46.46 32.22
N GLN A 3 -37.01 46.47 31.75
CA GLN A 3 -37.54 45.49 30.80
C GLN A 3 -36.98 45.69 29.39
N ALA A 4 -36.77 46.94 28.97
CA ALA A 4 -36.19 47.27 27.67
C ALA A 4 -34.69 46.83 27.55
N PHE A 5 -33.95 46.85 28.68
CA PHE A 5 -32.56 46.37 28.71
C PHE A 5 -32.47 44.85 28.69
N ALA A 6 -33.40 44.12 29.29
CA ALA A 6 -33.46 42.66 29.25
C ALA A 6 -33.79 42.16 27.83
N ASP A 7 -34.71 42.83 27.13
CA ASP A 7 -35.05 42.49 25.74
C ASP A 7 -33.88 42.77 24.76
N ALA A 8 -33.12 43.85 25.00
CA ALA A 8 -31.95 44.17 24.20
C ALA A 8 -30.81 43.12 24.39
N GLN A 9 -30.60 42.62 25.61
CA GLN A 9 -29.64 41.56 25.88
C GLN A 9 -30.08 40.21 25.32
N ALA A 10 -31.34 39.90 25.33
CA ALA A 10 -31.89 38.68 24.74
C ALA A 10 -31.86 38.69 23.19
N ALA A 11 -31.94 39.88 22.57
CA ALA A 11 -31.85 40.03 21.12
C ALA A 11 -30.38 40.02 20.58
N LEU A 12 -29.39 40.29 21.45
CA LEU A 12 -27.98 40.35 21.06
C LEU A 12 -27.46 39.06 20.40
N PRO A 13 -27.72 37.82 20.92
CA PRO A 13 -27.35 36.60 20.27
C PRO A 13 -27.99 36.39 18.92
N PHE A 14 -29.25 36.84 18.75
CA PHE A 14 -30.01 36.77 17.51
C PHE A 14 -29.45 37.72 16.45
N VAL A 15 -29.10 38.93 16.81
CA VAL A 15 -28.48 39.91 15.91
C VAL A 15 -27.06 39.50 15.52
N VAL A 16 -26.28 38.94 16.45
CA VAL A 16 -24.95 38.39 16.17
C VAL A 16 -25.02 37.18 15.23
N ALA A 17 -26.06 36.35 15.39
CA ALA A 17 -26.28 35.20 14.48
C ALA A 17 -26.70 35.66 13.07
N GLN A 18 -27.47 36.74 12.94
CA GLN A 18 -27.85 37.28 11.63
C GLN A 18 -26.71 38.02 10.91
N GLY A 19 -25.74 38.55 11.64
CA GLY A 19 -24.55 39.19 11.07
C GLY A 19 -23.46 38.21 10.56
N ARG A 20 -23.63 36.94 10.81
CA ARG A 20 -22.70 35.92 10.30
C ARG A 20 -23.22 35.28 9.02
N ASN A 21 -22.50 35.46 7.94
CA ASN A 21 -22.76 34.74 6.69
C ASN A 21 -22.47 33.25 6.95
N ILE A 22 -23.52 32.43 6.99
CA ILE A 22 -23.34 30.97 7.15
C ILE A 22 -22.93 30.44 5.79
N GLU A 23 -21.63 30.12 5.65
CA GLU A 23 -21.15 29.40 4.47
C GLU A 23 -21.84 28.04 4.39
N THR A 24 -22.48 27.77 3.26
CA THR A 24 -23.07 26.46 2.95
C THR A 24 -22.05 25.42 2.60
N ALA A 25 -20.81 25.85 2.29
CA ALA A 25 -19.70 24.97 2.00
C ALA A 25 -19.19 24.27 3.27
N ILE A 26 -19.15 22.94 3.23
CA ILE A 26 -18.52 22.14 4.28
C ILE A 26 -17.07 21.95 3.88
N TYR A 27 -16.14 22.50 4.66
CA TYR A 27 -14.71 22.23 4.48
C TYR A 27 -14.40 20.85 5.04
N GLU A 28 -14.17 19.92 4.13
CA GLU A 28 -13.77 18.56 4.48
C GLU A 28 -12.25 18.47 4.58
N ALA A 29 -11.74 17.92 5.69
CA ALA A 29 -10.34 17.58 5.78
C ALA A 29 -10.00 16.53 4.71
N ARG A 30 -9.09 16.86 3.80
CA ARG A 30 -8.62 15.92 2.79
C ARG A 30 -7.61 14.97 3.43
N TYR A 31 -7.83 13.69 3.23
CA TYR A 31 -6.90 12.63 3.64
C TYR A 31 -6.14 12.12 2.41
N PRO A 32 -4.92 11.57 2.60
CA PRO A 32 -4.18 10.93 1.51
C PRO A 32 -5.01 9.85 0.82
N GLU A 33 -4.86 9.72 -0.47
CA GLU A 33 -5.48 8.62 -1.23
C GLU A 33 -4.83 7.29 -0.84
N TYR A 34 -5.65 6.30 -0.56
CA TYR A 34 -5.20 4.96 -0.17
C TYR A 34 -4.98 4.09 -1.41
N SER A 35 -3.84 4.25 -2.08
CA SER A 35 -3.55 3.65 -3.38
C SER A 35 -2.86 2.28 -3.31
N TYR A 36 -3.25 1.39 -2.37
CA TYR A 36 -2.67 0.03 -2.28
C TYR A 36 -2.84 -0.79 -3.58
N ARG A 37 -3.85 -0.48 -4.39
CA ARG A 37 -4.08 -1.12 -5.70
C ARG A 37 -3.02 -0.78 -6.74
N ASP A 38 -2.35 0.36 -6.57
CA ASP A 38 -1.24 0.75 -7.44
C ASP A 38 0.05 0.01 -7.06
N LEU A 39 0.17 -0.42 -5.80
CA LEU A 39 1.32 -1.17 -5.31
C LEU A 39 1.23 -2.65 -5.71
N MET A 40 0.08 -3.28 -5.58
CA MET A 40 -0.06 -4.71 -5.82
C MET A 40 -1.41 -5.07 -6.46
N PRO A 41 -1.47 -6.19 -7.21
CA PRO A 41 -2.72 -6.70 -7.75
C PRO A 41 -3.69 -7.12 -6.62
N VAL A 42 -4.96 -6.77 -6.75
CA VAL A 42 -6.03 -7.16 -5.82
C VAL A 42 -6.82 -8.32 -6.41
N VAL A 43 -6.95 -9.39 -5.64
CA VAL A 43 -7.74 -10.56 -6.00
C VAL A 43 -9.09 -10.49 -5.30
N THR A 44 -10.14 -10.37 -6.08
CA THR A 44 -11.53 -10.37 -5.61
C THR A 44 -12.27 -11.66 -5.95
N GLU A 45 -11.57 -12.62 -6.54
CA GLU A 45 -12.12 -13.90 -6.96
C GLU A 45 -12.35 -14.85 -5.78
N GLY A 46 -13.36 -15.72 -5.92
CA GLY A 46 -13.70 -16.74 -4.94
C GLY A 46 -15.02 -16.48 -4.23
N ASN A 47 -15.34 -17.36 -3.29
CA ASN A 47 -16.54 -17.20 -2.48
C ASN A 47 -16.36 -16.10 -1.43
N GLN A 48 -17.25 -15.12 -1.42
CA GLN A 48 -17.22 -13.99 -0.49
C GLN A 48 -17.25 -14.43 0.99
N TRP A 49 -17.77 -15.60 1.29
CA TRP A 49 -17.92 -16.17 2.63
C TRP A 49 -16.85 -17.23 2.95
N ALA A 50 -15.89 -17.48 2.05
CA ALA A 50 -14.82 -18.44 2.31
C ALA A 50 -13.99 -18.01 3.53
N ILE A 51 -13.56 -18.98 4.34
CA ILE A 51 -12.74 -18.75 5.55
C ILE A 51 -11.29 -18.48 5.16
N GLY A 52 -10.85 -18.98 4.02
CA GLY A 52 -9.49 -18.82 3.51
C GLY A 52 -9.36 -19.36 2.10
N THR A 53 -8.15 -19.30 1.56
CA THR A 53 -7.77 -19.93 0.30
C THR A 53 -6.68 -20.97 0.54
N GLN A 54 -6.72 -22.02 -0.24
CA GLN A 54 -5.74 -23.09 -0.25
C GLN A 54 -5.08 -23.10 -1.63
N PHE A 55 -3.78 -23.20 -1.68
CA PHE A 55 -3.04 -23.29 -2.94
C PHE A 55 -2.02 -24.41 -2.89
N TYR A 56 -1.75 -25.00 -4.05
CA TYR A 56 -0.76 -26.04 -4.21
C TYR A 56 0.44 -25.49 -4.97
N SER A 57 1.64 -25.73 -4.46
CA SER A 57 2.89 -25.48 -5.15
C SER A 57 3.45 -26.80 -5.65
N MET A 58 4.04 -26.78 -6.81
CA MET A 58 4.65 -27.96 -7.44
C MET A 58 6.10 -27.66 -7.74
N GLN A 59 7.00 -28.53 -7.27
CA GLN A 59 8.40 -28.49 -7.63
C GLN A 59 8.74 -29.70 -8.50
N LEU A 60 9.29 -29.41 -9.66
CA LEU A 60 9.82 -30.41 -10.57
C LEU A 60 11.29 -30.62 -10.22
N ALA A 61 11.62 -31.81 -9.73
CA ALA A 61 13.00 -32.19 -9.43
C ALA A 61 13.39 -33.38 -10.33
N GLY A 62 14.47 -33.22 -11.06
CA GLY A 62 14.98 -34.27 -11.88
C GLY A 62 16.29 -33.91 -12.56
N GLU A 63 17.11 -34.89 -12.85
CA GLU A 63 18.38 -34.76 -13.55
C GLU A 63 18.36 -35.65 -14.80
N ALA A 64 18.87 -35.13 -15.91
CA ALA A 64 19.16 -35.93 -17.08
C ALA A 64 20.66 -36.28 -17.11
N LYS A 65 20.99 -37.52 -17.34
CA LYS A 65 22.39 -37.96 -17.50
C LYS A 65 22.59 -38.74 -18.80
N PHE A 66 23.84 -38.85 -19.21
CA PHE A 66 24.19 -39.72 -20.32
C PHE A 66 24.03 -41.20 -19.88
N LEU A 67 23.29 -41.97 -20.67
CA LEU A 67 23.02 -43.36 -20.40
C LEU A 67 24.06 -44.23 -21.10
N SER A 68 24.51 -45.31 -20.45
CA SER A 68 25.26 -46.35 -21.09
C SER A 68 24.36 -47.23 -21.93
N GLY A 69 24.88 -47.93 -22.94
CA GLY A 69 24.09 -48.77 -23.84
C GLY A 69 23.28 -49.89 -23.15
N ALA A 70 23.48 -50.15 -21.85
CA ALA A 70 22.74 -51.12 -21.06
C ALA A 70 21.50 -50.51 -20.33
N ALA A 71 21.36 -49.18 -20.30
CA ALA A 71 20.18 -48.39 -19.82
C ALA A 71 19.57 -48.77 -18.47
N ASN A 72 20.28 -49.45 -17.56
CA ASN A 72 19.78 -49.80 -16.23
C ASN A 72 19.90 -48.69 -15.18
N ASP A 73 20.45 -47.53 -15.56
CA ASP A 73 20.79 -46.43 -14.68
C ASP A 73 20.02 -45.13 -15.03
N MET A 74 18.84 -45.28 -15.64
CA MET A 74 17.97 -44.14 -16.00
C MET A 74 17.53 -43.38 -14.74
N PRO A 75 17.79 -42.06 -14.64
CA PRO A 75 17.31 -41.28 -13.52
C PRO A 75 15.80 -41.06 -13.63
N PHE A 76 15.10 -41.12 -12.50
CA PHE A 76 13.67 -40.83 -12.43
C PHE A 76 13.45 -39.42 -11.92
N ASN A 77 12.65 -38.68 -12.65
CA ASN A 77 12.20 -37.37 -12.22
C ASN A 77 11.05 -37.53 -11.21
N ASN A 78 11.07 -36.72 -10.19
CA ASN A 78 10.05 -36.70 -9.16
C ASN A 78 9.35 -35.34 -9.10
N VAL A 79 8.08 -35.34 -8.70
CA VAL A 79 7.28 -34.13 -8.50
C VAL A 79 6.92 -34.06 -7.02
N SER A 80 7.37 -33.04 -6.33
CA SER A 80 6.93 -32.77 -4.97
C SER A 80 5.84 -31.71 -4.95
N TRP A 81 4.82 -31.96 -4.13
CA TRP A 81 3.70 -31.04 -3.93
C TRP A 81 3.83 -30.40 -2.55
N GLY A 82 3.71 -29.09 -2.51
CA GLY A 82 3.55 -28.31 -1.28
C GLY A 82 2.15 -27.74 -1.21
N GLU A 83 1.60 -27.71 -0.02
CA GLU A 83 0.29 -27.12 0.26
C GLU A 83 0.50 -25.87 1.12
N GLY A 84 -0.15 -24.76 0.75
CA GLY A 84 -0.19 -23.54 1.53
C GLY A 84 -1.63 -23.12 1.75
N SER A 85 -1.91 -22.56 2.93
CA SER A 85 -3.20 -21.98 3.26
C SER A 85 -3.05 -20.53 3.67
N HIS A 86 -4.06 -19.73 3.38
CA HIS A 86 -4.10 -18.33 3.73
C HIS A 86 -5.51 -17.97 4.22
N ASP A 87 -5.61 -17.51 5.47
CA ASP A 87 -6.87 -17.26 6.14
C ASP A 87 -7.44 -15.88 5.81
N TYR A 88 -8.76 -15.76 5.80
CA TYR A 88 -9.49 -14.53 5.60
C TYR A 88 -10.17 -14.07 6.89
N ALA A 89 -10.19 -12.76 7.11
CA ALA A 89 -10.91 -12.14 8.22
C ALA A 89 -11.93 -11.12 7.71
N MET A 90 -12.99 -10.96 8.48
CA MET A 90 -13.99 -9.93 8.22
C MET A 90 -13.61 -8.66 8.97
N ILE A 91 -13.77 -7.54 8.31
CA ILE A 91 -13.63 -6.20 8.86
C ILE A 91 -14.94 -5.44 8.64
N GLY A 92 -15.23 -4.47 9.47
CA GLY A 92 -16.43 -3.67 9.30
C GLY A 92 -16.39 -2.39 10.10
N SER A 93 -17.22 -1.45 9.70
CA SER A 93 -17.47 -0.18 10.37
C SER A 93 -18.94 0.13 10.31
N GLY A 94 -19.56 0.41 11.45
CA GLY A 94 -20.98 0.75 11.54
C GLY A 94 -21.20 2.20 11.89
N TRP A 95 -22.41 2.68 11.61
CA TRP A 95 -22.89 3.98 12.09
C TRP A 95 -24.35 3.87 12.51
N GLU A 96 -24.71 4.72 13.43
CA GLU A 96 -26.05 4.84 13.94
C GLU A 96 -26.57 6.27 13.78
N TRP A 97 -27.86 6.41 13.73
CA TRP A 97 -28.52 7.71 13.73
C TRP A 97 -29.87 7.67 14.44
N ASN A 98 -30.27 8.82 14.97
CA ASN A 98 -31.56 9.00 15.57
C ASN A 98 -32.45 9.82 14.61
N LEU A 99 -33.76 9.59 14.65
CA LEU A 99 -34.76 10.32 13.87
C LEU A 99 -34.67 11.84 14.11
N GLU A 100 -34.41 12.27 15.35
CA GLU A 100 -34.24 13.67 15.71
C GLU A 100 -33.02 14.30 15.04
N GLU A 101 -31.85 13.60 15.06
CA GLU A 101 -30.63 14.07 14.40
C GLU A 101 -30.82 14.26 12.89
N VAL A 102 -31.52 13.32 12.25
CA VAL A 102 -31.79 13.39 10.80
C VAL A 102 -32.68 14.59 10.49
N ASN A 103 -33.74 14.82 11.28
CA ASN A 103 -34.64 15.96 11.07
C ASN A 103 -33.94 17.29 11.33
N GLN A 104 -33.10 17.38 12.36
CA GLN A 104 -32.30 18.59 12.65
C GLN A 104 -31.30 18.86 11.53
N ALA A 105 -30.59 17.83 11.04
CA ALA A 105 -29.65 17.98 9.92
C ALA A 105 -30.37 18.43 8.64
N SER A 106 -31.58 17.92 8.40
CA SER A 106 -32.40 18.28 7.27
C SER A 106 -32.82 19.77 7.30
N LEU A 107 -33.06 20.34 8.48
CA LEU A 107 -33.34 21.77 8.65
C LEU A 107 -32.19 22.66 8.15
N TYR A 108 -30.95 22.15 8.22
CA TYR A 108 -29.75 22.83 7.71
C TYR A 108 -29.38 22.41 6.29
N GLY A 109 -30.25 21.67 5.58
CA GLY A 109 -30.00 21.20 4.22
C GLY A 109 -28.87 20.17 4.12
N ARG A 110 -28.57 19.42 5.19
CA ARG A 110 -27.49 18.45 5.27
C ARG A 110 -28.01 17.02 5.34
N ASN A 111 -27.41 16.12 4.56
CA ASN A 111 -27.69 14.68 4.64
C ASN A 111 -26.70 14.02 5.60
N LEU A 112 -27.05 13.91 6.87
CA LEU A 112 -26.21 13.35 7.92
C LEU A 112 -25.87 11.87 7.67
N ASN A 113 -26.83 11.10 7.13
CA ASN A 113 -26.63 9.69 6.83
C ASN A 113 -25.52 9.47 5.80
N ASP A 114 -25.49 10.27 4.73
CA ASP A 114 -24.46 10.18 3.70
C ASP A 114 -23.07 10.53 4.24
N LEU A 115 -22.98 11.55 5.10
CA LEU A 115 -21.73 11.94 5.74
C LEU A 115 -21.19 10.83 6.66
N LYS A 116 -22.07 10.19 7.47
CA LYS A 116 -21.69 9.05 8.33
C LYS A 116 -21.30 7.84 7.49
N ALA A 117 -21.99 7.55 6.40
CA ALA A 117 -21.65 6.47 5.45
C ALA A 117 -20.31 6.70 4.77
N MET A 118 -20.00 7.93 4.35
CA MET A 118 -18.68 8.30 3.80
C MET A 118 -17.58 8.11 4.83
N SER A 119 -17.79 8.51 6.09
CA SER A 119 -16.84 8.33 7.17
C SER A 119 -16.54 6.84 7.43
N ALA A 120 -17.58 5.99 7.52
CA ALA A 120 -17.43 4.54 7.69
C ALA A 120 -16.70 3.90 6.49
N SER A 121 -17.02 4.33 5.26
CA SER A 121 -16.34 3.91 4.04
C SER A 121 -14.84 4.23 4.08
N ARG A 122 -14.48 5.45 4.46
CA ARG A 122 -13.08 5.89 4.58
C ARG A 122 -12.32 5.12 5.66
N SER A 123 -12.95 4.90 6.81
CA SER A 123 -12.36 4.11 7.89
C SER A 123 -12.05 2.68 7.44
N THR A 124 -12.94 2.08 6.66
CA THR A 124 -12.74 0.74 6.09
C THR A 124 -11.60 0.73 5.06
N GLU A 125 -11.55 1.69 4.14
CA GLU A 125 -10.46 1.81 3.15
C GLU A 125 -9.11 2.08 3.82
N ARG A 126 -9.07 2.91 4.86
CA ARG A 126 -7.86 3.14 5.65
C ARG A 126 -7.34 1.84 6.28
N LEU A 127 -8.22 1.07 6.90
CA LEU A 127 -7.84 -0.21 7.50
C LEU A 127 -7.34 -1.19 6.44
N LEU A 128 -7.97 -1.24 5.27
CA LEU A 128 -7.50 -2.07 4.14
C LEU A 128 -6.11 -1.63 3.67
N TYR A 129 -5.86 -0.31 3.59
CA TYR A 129 -4.54 0.23 3.26
C TYR A 129 -3.48 -0.15 4.30
N ASP A 130 -3.80 -0.01 5.59
CA ASP A 130 -2.89 -0.37 6.67
C ASP A 130 -2.56 -1.89 6.64
N ILE A 131 -3.57 -2.74 6.40
CA ILE A 131 -3.38 -4.19 6.22
C ILE A 131 -2.54 -4.48 4.97
N ALA A 132 -2.77 -3.80 3.87
CA ALA A 132 -2.02 -4.00 2.63
C ALA A 132 -0.55 -3.57 2.76
N THR A 133 -0.27 -2.50 3.48
CA THR A 133 1.09 -1.94 3.60
C THR A 133 1.86 -2.57 4.75
N THR A 134 1.37 -2.48 5.97
CA THR A 134 2.05 -2.92 7.19
C THR A 134 1.58 -4.28 7.71
N GLY A 135 0.38 -4.74 7.26
CA GLY A 135 -0.22 -5.97 7.75
C GLY A 135 -1.04 -5.77 9.04
N SER A 136 -1.33 -6.88 9.73
CA SER A 136 -2.04 -6.89 11.00
C SER A 136 -1.32 -7.78 11.99
N THR A 137 -0.93 -7.23 13.12
CA THR A 137 -0.33 -7.99 14.24
C THR A 137 -1.34 -8.91 14.89
N GLU A 138 -2.60 -8.51 14.97
CA GLU A 138 -3.69 -9.30 15.55
C GLU A 138 -3.92 -10.63 14.78
N LYS A 139 -3.80 -10.59 13.44
CA LYS A 139 -3.95 -11.75 12.57
C LYS A 139 -2.62 -12.39 12.17
N ASN A 140 -1.50 -11.85 12.68
CA ASN A 140 -0.17 -12.28 12.29
C ASN A 140 0.08 -12.20 10.76
N TRP A 141 -0.55 -11.23 10.10
CA TRP A 141 -0.35 -10.95 8.70
C TRP A 141 0.74 -9.91 8.50
N ARG A 142 1.61 -10.17 7.54
CA ARG A 142 2.60 -9.21 7.09
C ARG A 142 2.07 -8.45 5.87
N GLY A 143 2.42 -7.16 5.78
CA GLY A 143 2.06 -6.32 4.65
C GLY A 143 3.12 -6.30 3.56
N PHE A 144 2.95 -5.40 2.61
CA PHE A 144 3.87 -5.21 1.49
C PHE A 144 5.28 -4.82 1.93
N VAL A 145 5.39 -4.00 2.98
CA VAL A 145 6.67 -3.40 3.38
C VAL A 145 7.48 -4.23 4.37
N ASN A 146 6.94 -5.31 4.95
CA ASN A 146 7.57 -6.01 6.07
C ASN A 146 7.56 -7.55 5.95
N GLN A 147 7.60 -8.08 4.73
CA GLN A 147 7.71 -9.52 4.50
C GLN A 147 9.05 -10.07 5.02
N SER A 148 8.99 -11.19 5.77
CA SER A 148 10.16 -11.76 6.43
C SER A 148 11.10 -12.53 5.48
N ASN A 149 10.54 -13.06 4.38
CA ASN A 149 11.27 -13.93 3.47
C ASN A 149 11.85 -13.17 2.26
N VAL A 150 11.72 -11.83 2.25
CA VAL A 150 12.25 -10.98 1.19
C VAL A 150 13.65 -10.51 1.56
N GLN A 151 14.57 -10.61 0.62
CA GLN A 151 15.96 -10.19 0.82
C GLN A 151 16.02 -8.67 1.03
N THR A 152 16.69 -8.25 2.11
CA THR A 152 16.84 -6.84 2.47
C THR A 152 18.33 -6.48 2.44
N ILE A 153 18.64 -5.35 1.80
CA ILE A 153 19.97 -4.74 1.82
C ILE A 153 19.87 -3.32 2.42
N THR A 154 20.99 -2.82 2.90
CA THR A 154 21.12 -1.40 3.25
C THR A 154 21.81 -0.67 2.09
N ALA A 155 21.38 0.54 1.80
CA ALA A 155 22.04 1.39 0.82
C ALA A 155 23.52 1.54 1.15
N ALA A 156 24.39 1.57 0.14
CA ALA A 156 25.84 1.60 0.35
C ALA A 156 26.28 2.85 1.13
N ALA A 157 27.17 2.70 2.09
CA ALA A 157 27.72 3.83 2.89
C ALA A 157 28.77 4.63 2.08
N THR A 158 28.38 5.13 0.92
CA THR A 158 29.26 5.88 -0.02
C THR A 158 29.07 7.38 0.01
N GLY A 159 28.07 7.87 0.72
CA GLY A 159 27.80 9.30 0.87
C GLY A 159 28.82 10.02 1.74
N THR A 160 28.73 11.34 1.80
CA THR A 160 29.56 12.18 2.66
C THR A 160 29.49 11.71 4.13
N GLY A 161 30.62 11.50 4.76
CA GLY A 161 30.69 10.96 6.12
C GLY A 161 30.29 9.48 6.23
N SER A 162 30.45 8.67 5.18
CA SER A 162 30.01 7.28 5.12
C SER A 162 28.49 7.13 5.31
N SER A 163 27.71 8.12 4.86
CA SER A 163 26.26 8.11 4.95
C SER A 163 25.64 7.16 3.92
N THR A 164 24.55 6.50 4.32
CA THR A 164 23.70 5.70 3.43
C THR A 164 22.61 6.53 2.76
N LEU A 165 22.29 7.71 3.33
CA LEU A 165 21.19 8.56 2.92
C LEU A 165 21.41 9.15 1.52
N PHE A 166 20.39 9.14 0.69
CA PHE A 166 20.47 9.67 -0.68
C PHE A 166 20.78 11.17 -0.72
N ALA A 167 20.31 11.94 0.26
CA ALA A 167 20.62 13.37 0.37
C ALA A 167 22.13 13.68 0.49
N ASN A 168 22.92 12.73 1.01
CA ASN A 168 24.35 12.86 1.22
C ASN A 168 25.19 12.19 0.11
N LYS A 169 24.54 11.67 -0.96
CA LYS A 169 25.20 10.94 -2.05
C LYS A 169 25.23 11.75 -3.33
N THR A 170 26.24 11.44 -4.16
CA THR A 170 26.25 11.95 -5.52
C THR A 170 25.19 11.26 -6.38
N PRO A 171 24.68 11.91 -7.45
CA PRO A 171 23.70 11.30 -8.36
C PRO A 171 24.13 9.95 -8.92
N GLN A 172 25.42 9.77 -9.19
CA GLN A 172 25.99 8.53 -9.71
C GLN A 172 25.94 7.40 -8.66
N GLN A 173 26.21 7.71 -7.39
CA GLN A 173 26.11 6.74 -6.29
C GLN A 173 24.68 6.26 -6.10
N ILE A 174 23.70 7.17 -6.19
CA ILE A 174 22.28 6.84 -6.13
C ILE A 174 21.87 5.91 -7.29
N LEU A 175 22.31 6.21 -8.52
CA LEU A 175 22.05 5.34 -9.68
C LEU A 175 22.66 3.93 -9.52
N ILE A 176 23.85 3.83 -8.90
CA ILE A 176 24.49 2.56 -8.60
C ILE A 176 23.67 1.77 -7.57
N ASP A 177 23.20 2.42 -6.50
CA ASP A 177 22.39 1.79 -5.46
C ASP A 177 21.05 1.27 -6.02
N LEU A 178 20.33 2.11 -6.77
CA LEU A 178 19.07 1.71 -7.39
C LEU A 178 19.24 0.54 -8.37
N ASN A 179 20.29 0.55 -9.19
CA ASN A 179 20.61 -0.59 -10.06
C ASN A 179 21.10 -1.81 -9.27
N GLY A 180 21.76 -1.60 -8.14
CA GLY A 180 22.16 -2.65 -7.20
C GLY A 180 20.94 -3.39 -6.66
N LEU A 181 19.91 -2.67 -6.25
CA LEU A 181 18.64 -3.25 -5.80
C LEU A 181 17.96 -4.06 -6.92
N LEU A 182 17.88 -3.53 -8.15
CA LEU A 182 17.32 -4.25 -9.29
C LEU A 182 18.10 -5.53 -9.63
N LYS A 183 19.42 -5.57 -9.40
CA LYS A 183 20.25 -6.78 -9.61
C LYS A 183 20.03 -7.84 -8.55
N LEU A 184 19.59 -7.45 -7.36
CA LEU A 184 19.40 -8.38 -6.25
C LEU A 184 18.29 -9.39 -6.54
N VAL A 185 17.21 -8.98 -7.21
CA VAL A 185 16.08 -9.86 -7.57
C VAL A 185 16.53 -11.03 -8.45
N PRO A 186 17.21 -10.84 -9.61
CA PRO A 186 17.69 -11.97 -10.38
C PRO A 186 18.77 -12.78 -9.65
N GLN A 187 19.57 -12.17 -8.78
CA GLN A 187 20.57 -12.92 -7.99
C GLN A 187 19.89 -13.86 -6.98
N SER A 188 18.82 -13.42 -6.31
CA SER A 188 18.09 -14.24 -5.35
C SER A 188 17.22 -15.32 -6.00
N SER A 189 16.84 -15.15 -7.26
CA SER A 189 16.01 -16.08 -8.02
C SER A 189 16.78 -16.95 -9.04
N ASN A 190 18.11 -17.00 -8.97
CA ASN A 190 18.95 -17.69 -9.97
C ASN A 190 18.68 -17.22 -11.42
N ASN A 191 18.49 -15.92 -11.62
CA ASN A 191 18.15 -15.27 -12.88
C ASN A 191 16.81 -15.68 -13.51
N VAL A 192 15.89 -16.24 -12.73
CA VAL A 192 14.53 -16.58 -13.18
C VAL A 192 13.64 -15.33 -13.18
N GLU A 193 13.73 -14.50 -12.13
CA GLU A 193 12.85 -13.37 -11.92
C GLU A 193 13.56 -12.03 -12.14
N LEU A 194 12.81 -11.05 -12.65
CA LEU A 194 13.25 -9.66 -12.82
C LEU A 194 12.23 -8.73 -12.21
N ALA A 195 12.67 -7.74 -11.44
CA ALA A 195 11.79 -6.69 -10.93
C ALA A 195 11.39 -5.74 -12.07
N ASP A 196 10.11 -5.61 -12.31
CA ASP A 196 9.51 -4.71 -13.31
C ASP A 196 8.98 -3.40 -12.68
N THR A 197 8.89 -3.37 -11.36
CA THR A 197 8.32 -2.26 -10.59
C THR A 197 9.24 -1.90 -9.43
N LEU A 198 9.39 -0.59 -9.23
CA LEU A 198 10.13 -0.01 -8.12
C LEU A 198 9.18 0.91 -7.33
N ALA A 199 8.97 0.63 -6.05
CA ALA A 199 8.21 1.47 -5.15
C ALA A 199 9.16 2.27 -4.25
N LEU A 200 8.96 3.58 -4.18
CA LEU A 200 9.81 4.55 -3.50
C LEU A 200 9.05 5.32 -2.42
N PRO A 201 9.70 5.71 -1.32
CA PRO A 201 9.19 6.76 -0.45
C PRO A 201 8.99 8.07 -1.22
N LEU A 202 8.01 8.87 -0.79
CA LEU A 202 7.68 10.14 -1.47
C LEU A 202 8.87 11.11 -1.46
N GLU A 203 9.55 11.25 -0.32
CA GLU A 203 10.70 12.15 -0.16
C GLU A 203 11.86 11.75 -1.10
N VAL A 204 12.09 10.45 -1.25
CA VAL A 204 13.12 9.94 -2.16
C VAL A 204 12.76 10.22 -3.60
N MET A 205 11.48 10.05 -3.96
CA MET A 205 10.97 10.34 -5.30
C MET A 205 11.14 11.82 -5.65
N ASP A 206 10.76 12.73 -4.74
CA ASP A 206 10.90 14.16 -4.92
C ASP A 206 12.38 14.55 -5.08
N TYR A 207 13.25 13.95 -4.28
CA TYR A 207 14.70 14.20 -4.36
C TYR A 207 15.28 13.78 -5.72
N ILE A 208 15.03 12.54 -6.17
CA ILE A 208 15.57 12.05 -7.45
C ILE A 208 14.93 12.71 -8.68
N ALA A 209 13.74 13.28 -8.54
CA ALA A 209 13.05 14.02 -9.60
C ALA A 209 13.58 15.44 -9.77
N THR A 210 14.16 16.03 -8.72
CA THR A 210 14.64 17.43 -8.72
C THR A 210 16.14 17.57 -8.91
N VAL A 211 16.93 16.57 -8.48
CA VAL A 211 18.41 16.63 -8.57
C VAL A 211 18.90 16.19 -9.94
N PHE A 212 19.74 17.02 -10.55
CA PHE A 212 20.37 16.76 -11.85
C PHE A 212 21.61 15.89 -11.71
N VAL A 213 21.87 15.05 -12.72
CA VAL A 213 23.05 14.16 -12.75
C VAL A 213 24.35 14.91 -13.02
N GLY A 214 24.28 16.04 -13.76
CA GLY A 214 25.43 16.87 -14.10
C GLY A 214 25.19 18.34 -13.78
N THR A 215 26.21 19.13 -13.97
CA THR A 215 26.21 20.61 -13.74
C THR A 215 25.75 21.42 -14.95
N GLU A 216 25.57 20.77 -16.09
CA GLU A 216 25.18 21.43 -17.34
C GLU A 216 23.67 21.73 -17.37
N ALA A 217 23.28 22.82 -18.03
CA ALA A 217 21.89 23.30 -18.08
C ALA A 217 20.89 22.25 -18.67
N ASN A 218 21.36 21.33 -19.51
CA ASN A 218 20.55 20.28 -20.14
C ASN A 218 20.78 18.90 -19.51
N SER A 219 21.37 18.81 -18.33
CA SER A 219 21.56 17.52 -17.65
C SER A 219 20.22 16.92 -17.27
N PRO A 220 20.01 15.62 -17.50
CA PRO A 220 18.78 14.95 -17.05
C PRO A 220 18.77 14.85 -15.53
N THR A 221 17.58 14.73 -14.94
CA THR A 221 17.43 14.41 -13.53
C THR A 221 17.84 12.95 -13.26
N ILE A 222 18.09 12.62 -11.99
CA ILE A 222 18.41 11.23 -11.60
C ILE A 222 17.27 10.30 -12.06
N LEU A 223 16.01 10.72 -11.88
CA LEU A 223 14.84 9.94 -12.27
C LEU A 223 14.77 9.70 -13.78
N GLU A 224 14.98 10.74 -14.61
CA GLU A 224 14.99 10.62 -16.07
C GLU A 224 16.10 9.69 -16.54
N ARG A 225 17.31 9.86 -15.97
CA ARG A 225 18.46 9.00 -16.30
C ARG A 225 18.18 7.54 -15.91
N PHE A 226 17.60 7.31 -14.73
CA PHE A 226 17.26 5.98 -14.27
C PHE A 226 16.15 5.32 -15.12
N ARG A 227 15.12 6.06 -15.51
CA ARG A 227 14.06 5.53 -16.41
C ARG A 227 14.61 5.09 -17.75
N THR A 228 15.55 5.81 -18.31
CA THR A 228 16.12 5.50 -19.62
C THR A 228 17.22 4.45 -19.58
N SER A 229 17.96 4.36 -18.48
CA SER A 229 19.16 3.53 -18.37
C SER A 229 19.22 2.80 -17.03
N ASN A 230 18.49 1.69 -16.94
CA ASN A 230 18.49 0.78 -15.80
C ASN A 230 18.68 -0.68 -16.24
N VAL A 231 18.98 -1.56 -15.27
CA VAL A 231 19.26 -2.99 -15.54
C VAL A 231 18.04 -3.70 -16.15
N TYR A 232 16.81 -3.38 -15.71
CA TYR A 232 15.61 -4.00 -16.24
C TYR A 232 15.39 -3.62 -17.70
N THR A 233 15.43 -2.31 -18.02
CA THR A 233 15.27 -1.82 -19.39
C THR A 233 16.37 -2.35 -20.31
N ALA A 234 17.61 -2.43 -19.83
CA ALA A 234 18.73 -2.96 -20.61
C ALA A 234 18.58 -4.46 -20.94
N ARG A 235 17.97 -5.24 -20.04
CA ARG A 235 17.77 -6.69 -20.26
C ARG A 235 16.52 -7.02 -21.06
N THR A 236 15.44 -6.25 -20.88
CA THR A 236 14.12 -6.60 -21.43
C THR A 236 13.66 -5.70 -22.58
N GLY A 237 14.27 -4.52 -22.76
CA GLY A 237 13.82 -3.49 -23.67
C GLY A 237 12.52 -2.80 -23.24
N ARG A 238 11.97 -3.13 -22.06
CA ARG A 238 10.72 -2.57 -21.53
C ARG A 238 11.01 -1.47 -20.49
N PRO A 239 10.15 -0.45 -20.37
CA PRO A 239 10.30 0.56 -19.32
C PRO A 239 10.04 -0.04 -17.94
N LEU A 240 10.82 0.39 -16.94
CA LEU A 240 10.61 0.09 -15.53
C LEU A 240 9.44 0.93 -15.00
N SER A 241 8.49 0.30 -14.31
CA SER A 241 7.42 1.00 -13.60
C SER A 241 7.95 1.58 -12.29
N ILE A 242 7.68 2.86 -12.01
CA ILE A 242 8.07 3.53 -10.77
C ILE A 242 6.82 4.08 -10.12
N THR A 243 6.58 3.67 -8.86
CA THR A 243 5.44 4.11 -8.05
C THR A 243 5.91 4.66 -6.72
N THR A 244 5.06 5.38 -6.02
CA THR A 244 5.34 5.94 -4.69
C THR A 244 4.31 5.47 -3.68
N ALA A 245 4.74 5.35 -2.41
CA ALA A 245 3.82 5.09 -1.31
C ALA A 245 4.34 5.77 -0.05
N ASP A 246 3.45 6.45 0.66
CA ASP A 246 3.74 7.12 1.93
C ASP A 246 4.18 6.14 3.01
N SER A 247 3.59 4.94 3.03
CA SER A 247 3.95 3.86 3.96
C SER A 247 5.42 3.42 3.90
N LEU A 248 6.12 3.70 2.81
CA LEU A 248 7.54 3.37 2.62
C LEU A 248 8.48 4.34 3.35
N SER A 249 8.03 5.54 3.70
CA SER A 249 8.83 6.56 4.38
C SER A 249 9.31 6.13 5.77
N ARG A 250 8.60 5.18 6.41
CA ARG A 250 8.91 4.67 7.76
C ARG A 250 9.11 3.16 7.83
N ALA A 251 9.18 2.50 6.69
CA ALA A 251 9.19 1.04 6.61
C ALA A 251 10.56 0.40 6.81
N GLY A 252 11.63 1.17 6.69
CA GLY A 252 13.00 0.69 6.78
C GLY A 252 13.48 0.47 8.22
N ALA A 253 14.61 -0.19 8.36
CA ALA A 253 15.27 -0.39 9.63
C ALA A 253 15.54 0.95 10.31
N GLY A 254 15.22 1.06 11.62
CA GLY A 254 15.37 2.30 12.36
C GLY A 254 14.32 3.38 12.05
N GLY A 255 13.25 3.05 11.32
CA GLY A 255 12.17 3.98 10.99
C GLY A 255 12.47 4.89 9.78
N GLY A 256 13.56 4.65 9.07
CA GLY A 256 13.89 5.35 7.83
C GLY A 256 13.14 4.82 6.61
N GLY A 257 13.37 5.44 5.45
CA GLY A 257 12.74 5.04 4.21
C GLY A 257 13.22 3.70 3.68
N ARG A 258 12.30 2.97 3.04
CA ARG A 258 12.52 1.69 2.37
C ARG A 258 12.14 1.78 0.91
N ILE A 259 12.99 1.27 0.03
CA ILE A 259 12.69 1.07 -1.40
C ILE A 259 12.38 -0.39 -1.63
N VAL A 260 11.38 -0.67 -2.46
CA VAL A 260 10.97 -2.03 -2.81
C VAL A 260 11.09 -2.24 -4.32
N ALA A 261 11.92 -3.19 -4.73
CA ALA A 261 11.94 -3.69 -6.11
C ALA A 261 11.22 -5.02 -6.18
N TYR A 262 10.28 -5.19 -7.09
CA TYR A 262 9.48 -6.40 -7.19
C TYR A 262 8.90 -6.58 -8.59
N ARG A 263 8.47 -7.79 -8.90
CA ARG A 263 7.65 -8.08 -10.08
C ARG A 263 6.17 -7.96 -9.72
N LYS A 264 5.48 -6.98 -10.29
CA LYS A 264 4.05 -6.73 -10.04
C LYS A 264 3.18 -7.73 -10.82
N ALA A 265 3.07 -8.94 -10.29
CA ALA A 265 2.29 -10.01 -10.91
C ALA A 265 1.53 -10.83 -9.87
N LEU A 266 0.39 -11.41 -10.28
CA LEU A 266 -0.49 -12.20 -9.41
C LEU A 266 0.16 -13.47 -8.85
N ASP A 267 1.15 -14.01 -9.52
CA ASP A 267 1.92 -15.18 -9.08
C ASP A 267 3.03 -14.83 -8.09
N VAL A 268 3.41 -13.56 -7.96
CA VAL A 268 4.43 -13.07 -7.03
C VAL A 268 3.81 -12.53 -5.76
N ILE A 269 2.97 -11.51 -5.93
CA ILE A 269 2.34 -10.78 -4.82
C ILE A 269 0.88 -10.50 -5.15
N ARG A 270 0.02 -10.63 -4.15
CA ARG A 270 -1.40 -10.32 -4.28
C ARG A 270 -1.99 -9.86 -2.95
N PHE A 271 -3.02 -9.04 -3.06
CA PHE A 271 -3.86 -8.66 -1.92
C PHE A 271 -5.22 -9.35 -2.05
N HIS A 272 -5.58 -10.14 -1.04
CA HIS A 272 -6.84 -10.88 -1.03
C HIS A 272 -7.98 -10.02 -0.50
N LEU A 273 -8.98 -9.78 -1.35
CA LEU A 273 -10.18 -9.01 -1.02
C LEU A 273 -11.43 -9.71 -1.59
N PRO A 274 -11.78 -10.92 -1.12
CA PRO A 274 -12.90 -11.71 -1.65
C PRO A 274 -14.25 -11.00 -1.51
N MET A 275 -14.42 -10.12 -0.53
CA MET A 275 -15.58 -9.25 -0.38
C MET A 275 -15.09 -7.81 -0.27
N PRO A 276 -15.09 -7.04 -1.37
CA PRO A 276 -14.55 -5.68 -1.36
C PRO A 276 -15.27 -4.75 -0.39
N ARG A 277 -16.54 -4.63 -0.48
CA ARG A 277 -17.37 -3.82 0.41
C ARG A 277 -18.84 -4.14 0.20
N MET A 278 -19.55 -4.40 1.28
CA MET A 278 -20.98 -4.62 1.29
C MET A 278 -21.63 -3.76 2.38
N VAL A 279 -22.64 -2.99 2.00
CA VAL A 279 -23.45 -2.22 2.95
C VAL A 279 -24.56 -3.13 3.47
N LEU A 280 -24.70 -3.18 4.79
CA LEU A 280 -25.74 -3.97 5.45
C LEU A 280 -27.09 -3.26 5.37
N PRO A 281 -28.22 -4.00 5.41
CA PRO A 281 -29.53 -3.40 5.56
C PRO A 281 -29.62 -2.57 6.84
N VAL A 282 -30.43 -1.52 6.79
CA VAL A 282 -30.73 -0.70 7.98
C VAL A 282 -31.52 -1.53 8.99
N HIS A 283 -31.05 -1.52 10.22
CA HIS A 283 -31.71 -2.17 11.35
C HIS A 283 -32.24 -1.12 12.33
N GLN A 284 -33.48 -1.27 12.77
CA GLN A 284 -34.09 -0.41 13.80
C GLN A 284 -33.73 -0.98 15.18
N LYS A 285 -32.86 -0.28 15.92
CA LYS A 285 -32.38 -0.71 17.24
C LYS A 285 -33.33 -0.28 18.36
N THR A 286 -33.91 0.92 18.21
CA THR A 286 -34.86 1.47 19.15
C THR A 286 -36.03 2.11 18.37
N ILE A 287 -37.06 2.59 19.09
CA ILE A 287 -38.23 3.24 18.45
C ILE A 287 -37.82 4.39 17.52
N MET A 288 -36.76 5.12 17.87
CA MET A 288 -36.27 6.28 17.09
C MET A 288 -34.85 6.12 16.59
N GLY A 289 -34.15 5.03 16.91
CA GLY A 289 -32.75 4.79 16.58
C GLY A 289 -32.59 3.73 15.51
N PHE A 290 -31.72 4.00 14.54
CA PHE A 290 -31.38 3.14 13.42
C PHE A 290 -29.89 2.92 13.37
N GLU A 291 -29.47 1.74 12.92
CA GLU A 291 -28.07 1.39 12.72
C GLU A 291 -27.87 0.66 11.40
N THR A 292 -26.72 0.81 10.82
CA THR A 292 -26.26 0.02 9.67
C THR A 292 -24.73 -0.01 9.65
N GLY A 293 -24.14 -0.70 8.70
CA GLY A 293 -22.69 -0.79 8.60
C GLY A 293 -22.21 -1.23 7.24
N ILE A 294 -20.93 -1.13 7.08
CA ILE A 294 -20.19 -1.65 5.93
C ILE A 294 -19.34 -2.81 6.43
N ILE A 295 -19.35 -3.91 5.72
CA ILE A 295 -18.47 -5.04 5.95
C ILE A 295 -17.63 -5.29 4.72
N ALA A 296 -16.40 -5.76 4.93
CA ALA A 296 -15.53 -6.26 3.89
C ALA A 296 -14.80 -7.50 4.41
N ARG A 297 -14.30 -8.33 3.53
CA ARG A 297 -13.49 -9.48 3.89
C ARG A 297 -12.15 -9.41 3.18
N THR A 298 -11.07 -9.59 3.93
CA THR A 298 -9.70 -9.54 3.41
C THR A 298 -8.87 -10.70 3.96
N GLY A 299 -7.88 -11.10 3.21
CA GLY A 299 -6.83 -12.01 3.66
C GLY A 299 -5.48 -11.32 3.84
N GLY A 300 -5.41 -9.99 3.60
CA GLY A 300 -4.13 -9.30 3.61
C GLY A 300 -3.27 -9.63 2.40
N VAL A 301 -1.96 -9.46 2.54
CA VAL A 301 -0.97 -9.64 1.47
C VAL A 301 -0.38 -11.04 1.51
N GLU A 302 -0.44 -11.73 0.38
CA GLU A 302 0.22 -13.00 0.16
C GLU A 302 1.38 -12.82 -0.83
N VAL A 303 2.60 -13.19 -0.41
CA VAL A 303 3.78 -13.24 -1.29
C VAL A 303 4.13 -14.71 -1.53
N ARG A 304 3.94 -15.16 -2.77
CA ARG A 304 4.22 -16.55 -3.19
C ARG A 304 5.65 -16.76 -3.62
N LEU A 305 6.23 -15.76 -4.26
CA LEU A 305 7.60 -15.81 -4.76
C LEU A 305 8.44 -14.69 -4.11
N PRO A 306 8.91 -14.87 -2.87
CA PRO A 306 9.70 -13.84 -2.18
C PRO A 306 11.03 -13.53 -2.89
N GLY A 307 11.59 -14.45 -3.66
CA GLY A 307 12.78 -14.20 -4.49
C GLY A 307 12.57 -13.23 -5.66
N ALA A 308 11.31 -12.92 -6.01
CA ALA A 308 10.96 -11.90 -7.00
C ALA A 308 10.80 -10.50 -6.40
N MET A 309 11.16 -10.32 -5.12
CA MET A 309 11.13 -9.06 -4.38
C MET A 309 12.47 -8.81 -3.68
N ALA A 310 12.80 -7.53 -3.47
CA ALA A 310 13.96 -7.10 -2.69
C ALA A 310 13.70 -5.76 -2.03
N TYR A 311 14.26 -5.56 -0.85
CA TYR A 311 14.17 -4.33 -0.05
C TYR A 311 15.51 -3.62 0.05
N MET A 312 15.51 -2.30 0.06
CA MET A 312 16.66 -1.46 0.38
C MET A 312 16.27 -0.47 1.46
N ASP A 313 16.99 -0.50 2.58
CA ASP A 313 16.82 0.39 3.72
C ASP A 313 17.90 1.48 3.78
N GLY A 314 17.68 2.49 4.62
CA GLY A 314 18.66 3.53 4.90
C GLY A 314 18.80 4.58 3.80
N VAL A 315 17.77 4.79 2.99
CA VAL A 315 17.75 5.73 1.86
C VAL A 315 17.32 7.15 2.27
N SER A 316 16.51 7.30 3.30
CA SER A 316 16.11 8.58 3.90
C SER A 316 16.15 8.51 5.43
N GLU A 317 16.17 9.67 6.07
CA GLU A 317 16.07 9.77 7.52
C GLU A 317 14.72 9.26 8.04
N PRO A 318 14.63 8.88 9.32
CA PRO A 318 13.33 8.62 9.96
C PRO A 318 12.44 9.85 9.89
N ALA A 319 11.20 9.67 9.42
CA ALA A 319 10.19 10.74 9.24
C ALA A 319 9.39 11.00 10.54
#